data_b2ec416497fedc7804192a797996bc8e
#
_entry.id   b2ec416497fedc7804192a797996bc8e
#
_cell.length_a   1.000
_cell.length_b   1.000
_cell.length_c   1.000
_cell.angle_alpha   90.00
_cell.angle_beta   90.00
_cell.angle_gamma   90.00
#
_symmetry.space_group_name_H-M   'P 1'
#
loop_
_entity.id
_entity.type
_entity.pdbx_description
1 polymer ?
#
loop_
_entity_poly.entity_id
_entity_poly.type
_entity_poly.pdbx_seq_one_letter_code
_entity_poly.pdbx_strand_id
1 'polypeptide(L)'
;MKKTFFYILLLIFVCGAQNIVAQNNEPKTKRIEIVYGGEFTIDNVKYPGATIFKSDGQRVQFRHQGLDVWCDLAVLYEEKNEVIAHGNVVLQQGDTLQMNSQYISYKGNTKTAVAREGVVLRNGNMTLETEELFFDRNKQEAYYNNFGKITDPENELTSQTGKYYVTTKKNQFTNSVKIVNRDFTVNSQVLDYYHNSGNAYFYGKTTIAGADYKVYCERGFYDTKREQGYFMKHAKIEYNLKTLVGDSLYFDKRRQFSSGSNNIFISDTINKTFVRGHYGEIHKAKDSMFITKKAVVITLVEKDSMYMHGKRILVTGKPQHRVIRAYPDARIFKSDMQAKCDSIHSNEANGLTQLVGKPVAWTGESQMTGDNIHLIANTKTQQLDSLKVFNNALVVEKDTLGDGYNQVKGKFLYGKFKDNALRQIDFLQNTESIYYVYNDAKELVGINKLSCSHIKLYLDKKQQLQQTVFITQPSGNLYPEEKLHVNDRKFKEFIWRGDERIRSKEQIYSDAEKKIKPKEIKGMKSPEEIDEDEMILANPSLKKELKNAKEKSKAKQKTNKR
;
A
#
# COMPACT_ATOMS: atom_id res chain seq x y z
N MET A 1 -39.34 -34.86 -13.00
CA MET A 1 -40.44 -35.81 -12.73
C MET A 1 -40.64 -35.88 -11.24
N LYS A 2 -41.89 -35.51 -10.87
CA LYS A 2 -42.73 -35.90 -9.71
C LYS A 2 -42.19 -35.47 -8.34
N LYS A 3 -42.72 -34.40 -7.72
CA LYS A 3 -44.09 -34.25 -7.15
C LYS A 3 -44.38 -35.29 -6.06
N THR A 4 -44.63 -34.75 -4.88
CA THR A 4 -45.83 -34.63 -4.07
C THR A 4 -45.74 -35.52 -2.83
N PHE A 5 -46.17 -35.19 -1.62
CA PHE A 5 -47.47 -34.78 -1.08
C PHE A 5 -47.31 -34.48 0.41
N PHE A 6 -47.67 -33.44 1.09
CA PHE A 6 -48.97 -32.82 1.38
C PHE A 6 -49.83 -33.56 2.41
N TYR A 7 -50.35 -32.76 3.36
CA TYR A 7 -51.53 -32.79 4.25
C TYR A 7 -51.27 -33.15 5.72
N ILE A 8 -51.39 -32.20 6.64
CA ILE A 8 -52.59 -31.66 7.37
C ILE A 8 -53.29 -32.72 8.22
N LEU A 9 -53.30 -32.47 9.55
CA LEU A 9 -54.49 -32.71 10.36
C LEU A 9 -54.65 -31.62 11.46
N LEU A 10 -55.62 -30.78 11.24
CA LEU A 10 -56.21 -29.83 12.17
C LEU A 10 -57.19 -30.61 13.06
N LEU A 11 -57.12 -30.48 14.39
CA LEU A 11 -58.22 -30.84 15.26
C LEU A 11 -58.34 -29.84 16.41
N ILE A 12 -59.39 -29.08 16.30
CA ILE A 12 -59.99 -28.20 17.27
C ILE A 12 -60.53 -29.00 18.44
N PHE A 13 -60.20 -28.64 19.67
CA PHE A 13 -61.08 -28.88 20.81
C PHE A 13 -61.17 -27.66 21.68
N VAL A 14 -62.38 -27.17 21.75
CA VAL A 14 -62.85 -26.04 22.57
C VAL A 14 -63.23 -26.55 23.95
N CYS A 15 -63.07 -25.68 24.94
CA CYS A 15 -63.71 -25.59 26.26
C CYS A 15 -62.88 -26.01 27.47
N GLY A 16 -62.65 -25.04 28.30
CA GLY A 16 -62.32 -25.17 29.69
C GLY A 16 -61.61 -23.93 30.23
N ALA A 17 -62.32 -22.84 30.40
CA ALA A 17 -61.82 -21.70 31.19
C ALA A 17 -61.64 -22.16 32.64
N GLN A 18 -60.39 -22.41 33.00
CA GLN A 18 -59.95 -22.45 34.38
C GLN A 18 -58.94 -21.33 34.59
N ASN A 19 -59.24 -20.44 35.51
CA ASN A 19 -58.35 -19.40 35.99
C ASN A 19 -57.06 -20.02 36.54
N ILE A 20 -56.05 -20.11 35.69
CA ILE A 20 -54.67 -20.38 36.13
C ILE A 20 -54.15 -19.03 36.64
N VAL A 21 -54.12 -18.86 37.95
CA VAL A 21 -53.32 -17.87 38.63
C VAL A 21 -51.87 -18.11 38.16
N ALA A 22 -51.37 -17.23 37.30
CA ALA A 22 -49.97 -17.23 36.92
C ALA A 22 -49.18 -16.93 38.19
N GLN A 23 -48.71 -17.96 38.85
CA GLN A 23 -47.60 -17.80 39.78
C GLN A 23 -46.43 -17.24 38.95
N ASN A 24 -46.04 -16.00 39.24
CA ASN A 24 -44.79 -15.43 38.87
C ASN A 24 -43.64 -16.34 39.40
N ASN A 25 -43.33 -17.37 38.66
CA ASN A 25 -42.06 -18.05 38.83
C ASN A 25 -40.97 -17.17 38.21
N GLU A 26 -40.47 -16.18 38.97
CA GLU A 26 -39.13 -15.69 38.72
C GLU A 26 -38.23 -16.91 38.59
N PRO A 27 -37.40 -17.01 37.56
CA PRO A 27 -36.50 -18.15 37.42
C PRO A 27 -35.61 -18.18 38.65
N LYS A 28 -35.84 -19.12 39.56
CA LYS A 28 -34.99 -19.34 40.74
C LYS A 28 -33.57 -19.46 40.24
N THR A 29 -32.75 -18.45 40.54
CA THR A 29 -31.32 -18.49 40.22
C THR A 29 -30.77 -19.77 40.89
N LYS A 30 -30.25 -20.70 40.05
CA LYS A 30 -29.67 -21.92 40.59
C LYS A 30 -28.55 -21.52 41.55
N ARG A 31 -28.55 -22.14 42.70
CA ARG A 31 -27.50 -21.89 43.73
C ARG A 31 -26.21 -22.62 43.36
N ILE A 32 -25.09 -22.13 43.89
CA ILE A 32 -23.80 -22.83 43.89
C ILE A 32 -23.96 -24.06 44.77
N GLU A 33 -23.60 -25.25 44.24
CA GLU A 33 -23.69 -26.53 44.90
C GLU A 33 -22.30 -26.94 45.35
N ILE A 34 -22.15 -27.36 46.62
CA ILE A 34 -20.96 -28.02 47.12
C ILE A 34 -21.05 -29.49 46.76
N VAL A 35 -20.14 -29.96 45.91
CA VAL A 35 -20.05 -31.36 45.48
C VAL A 35 -19.23 -32.16 46.50
N TYR A 36 -18.14 -31.56 46.96
CA TYR A 36 -17.31 -32.08 48.03
C TYR A 36 -16.77 -30.96 48.89
N GLY A 37 -16.99 -31.02 50.24
CA GLY A 37 -16.64 -29.92 51.16
C GLY A 37 -15.41 -30.16 52.03
N GLY A 38 -15.00 -31.43 52.22
CA GLY A 38 -13.96 -31.78 53.19
C GLY A 38 -14.34 -31.38 54.64
N GLU A 39 -13.45 -30.73 55.36
CA GLU A 39 -13.72 -30.12 56.64
C GLU A 39 -14.44 -28.80 56.49
N PHE A 40 -15.44 -28.48 57.32
CA PHE A 40 -16.09 -27.18 57.29
C PHE A 40 -16.06 -26.50 58.66
N THR A 41 -15.93 -25.18 58.66
CA THR A 41 -15.91 -24.34 59.85
C THR A 41 -16.69 -23.03 59.58
N ILE A 42 -17.14 -22.39 60.68
CA ILE A 42 -17.75 -21.07 60.64
C ILE A 42 -16.89 -20.12 61.48
N ASP A 43 -16.37 -19.07 60.86
CA ASP A 43 -15.59 -18.02 61.55
C ASP A 43 -16.25 -16.66 61.24
N ASN A 44 -17.16 -16.26 62.13
CA ASN A 44 -17.89 -15.02 61.97
C ASN A 44 -17.05 -13.75 62.24
N VAL A 45 -15.83 -13.90 62.76
CA VAL A 45 -14.91 -12.78 62.98
C VAL A 45 -14.19 -12.45 61.66
N LYS A 46 -13.68 -13.48 60.97
CA LYS A 46 -12.91 -13.33 59.76
C LYS A 46 -13.82 -13.30 58.50
N TYR A 47 -14.88 -14.13 58.49
CA TYR A 47 -15.79 -14.27 57.36
C TYR A 47 -17.26 -14.24 57.82
N PRO A 48 -17.80 -13.07 58.22
CA PRO A 48 -19.19 -12.97 58.74
C PRO A 48 -20.23 -13.49 57.76
N GLY A 49 -21.05 -14.46 58.19
CA GLY A 49 -22.12 -15.05 57.40
C GLY A 49 -21.67 -16.01 56.28
N ALA A 50 -20.45 -16.55 56.37
CA ALA A 50 -19.94 -17.53 55.43
C ALA A 50 -19.64 -18.87 56.09
N THR A 51 -19.73 -19.95 55.32
CA THR A 51 -19.21 -21.27 55.64
C THR A 51 -17.87 -21.49 54.96
N ILE A 52 -16.87 -21.91 55.69
CA ILE A 52 -15.52 -22.18 55.19
C ILE A 52 -15.38 -23.70 55.02
N PHE A 53 -14.99 -24.12 53.83
CA PHE A 53 -14.69 -25.51 53.48
C PHE A 53 -13.18 -25.64 53.26
N LYS A 54 -12.56 -26.66 53.80
CA LYS A 54 -11.13 -26.92 53.69
C LYS A 54 -10.89 -28.34 53.22
N SER A 55 -9.93 -28.51 52.34
CA SER A 55 -9.44 -29.80 51.85
C SER A 55 -8.97 -30.67 53.02
N ASP A 56 -9.36 -31.93 53.02
CA ASP A 56 -9.00 -32.99 54.01
C ASP A 56 -8.12 -34.09 53.37
N GLY A 57 -7.48 -33.79 52.25
CA GLY A 57 -6.75 -34.71 51.41
C GLY A 57 -7.38 -34.84 50.03
N GLN A 58 -8.67 -34.58 49.91
CA GLN A 58 -9.40 -34.35 48.67
C GLN A 58 -9.76 -32.86 48.56
N ARG A 59 -9.63 -32.29 47.37
CA ARG A 59 -9.95 -30.88 47.13
C ARG A 59 -11.41 -30.57 47.33
N VAL A 60 -11.73 -29.44 47.91
CA VAL A 60 -13.08 -28.87 47.88
C VAL A 60 -13.56 -28.72 46.44
N GLN A 61 -14.76 -29.20 46.13
CA GLN A 61 -15.38 -29.08 44.80
C GLN A 61 -16.73 -28.43 44.94
N PHE A 62 -16.97 -27.43 44.11
CA PHE A 62 -18.30 -26.85 43.92
C PHE A 62 -18.66 -26.74 42.48
N ARG A 63 -19.97 -26.72 42.19
CA ARG A 63 -20.54 -26.71 40.87
C ARG A 63 -21.60 -25.64 40.72
N HIS A 64 -21.62 -24.96 39.55
CA HIS A 64 -22.71 -24.07 39.21
C HIS A 64 -22.98 -24.09 37.70
N GLN A 65 -24.12 -24.68 37.29
CA GLN A 65 -24.61 -24.70 35.90
C GLN A 65 -23.54 -25.20 34.90
N GLY A 66 -22.88 -26.33 35.18
CA GLY A 66 -21.86 -26.93 34.30
C GLY A 66 -20.47 -26.30 34.38
N LEU A 67 -20.23 -25.47 35.38
CA LEU A 67 -18.92 -24.99 35.76
C LEU A 67 -18.50 -25.72 37.03
N ASP A 68 -17.39 -26.44 37.00
CA ASP A 68 -16.79 -27.11 38.17
C ASP A 68 -15.55 -26.34 38.61
N VAL A 69 -15.39 -26.19 39.94
CA VAL A 69 -14.22 -25.55 40.54
C VAL A 69 -13.71 -26.39 41.68
N TRP A 70 -12.40 -26.63 41.70
CA TRP A 70 -11.68 -27.31 42.78
C TRP A 70 -10.69 -26.33 43.40
N CYS A 71 -10.53 -26.43 44.73
CA CYS A 71 -9.58 -25.59 45.49
C CYS A 71 -9.16 -26.26 46.80
N ASP A 72 -8.19 -25.66 47.49
CA ASP A 72 -7.78 -26.11 48.80
C ASP A 72 -8.66 -25.55 49.91
N LEU A 73 -9.18 -24.33 49.72
CA LEU A 73 -10.08 -23.65 50.66
C LEU A 73 -11.15 -22.87 49.91
N ALA A 74 -12.42 -23.04 50.30
CA ALA A 74 -13.54 -22.27 49.76
C ALA A 74 -14.31 -21.55 50.87
N VAL A 75 -14.65 -20.29 50.67
CA VAL A 75 -15.51 -19.47 51.54
C VAL A 75 -16.82 -19.23 50.80
N LEU A 76 -17.90 -19.85 51.25
CA LEU A 76 -19.22 -19.78 50.63
C LEU A 76 -20.14 -18.83 51.41
N TYR A 77 -20.63 -17.80 50.74
CA TYR A 77 -21.68 -16.91 51.21
C TYR A 77 -23.01 -17.34 50.58
N GLU A 78 -23.75 -18.23 51.26
CA GLU A 78 -24.98 -18.81 50.72
C GLU A 78 -26.07 -17.77 50.35
N GLU A 79 -26.28 -16.77 51.23
CA GLU A 79 -27.26 -15.72 51.00
C GLU A 79 -26.92 -14.87 49.77
N LYS A 80 -25.64 -14.60 49.54
CA LYS A 80 -25.13 -13.83 48.38
C LYS A 80 -24.98 -14.68 47.17
N ASN A 81 -25.05 -16.01 47.27
CA ASN A 81 -24.72 -16.97 46.22
C ASN A 81 -23.32 -16.68 45.63
N GLU A 82 -22.32 -16.50 46.52
CA GLU A 82 -20.94 -16.15 46.17
C GLU A 82 -19.97 -17.13 46.85
N VAL A 83 -18.96 -17.57 46.08
CA VAL A 83 -17.88 -18.38 46.59
C VAL A 83 -16.54 -17.74 46.28
N ILE A 84 -15.64 -17.77 47.27
CA ILE A 84 -14.24 -17.38 47.15
C ILE A 84 -13.38 -18.62 47.35
N ALA A 85 -12.60 -18.98 46.36
CA ALA A 85 -11.71 -20.13 46.35
C ALA A 85 -10.27 -19.68 46.46
N HIS A 86 -9.51 -20.37 47.31
CA HIS A 86 -8.07 -20.13 47.52
C HIS A 86 -7.27 -21.41 47.40
N GLY A 87 -6.07 -21.32 46.91
CA GLY A 87 -5.07 -22.39 46.83
C GLY A 87 -5.37 -23.40 45.72
N ASN A 88 -4.43 -23.57 44.82
CA ASN A 88 -4.48 -24.54 43.72
C ASN A 88 -5.83 -24.61 43.01
N VAL A 89 -6.42 -23.43 42.73
CA VAL A 89 -7.75 -23.35 42.14
C VAL A 89 -7.73 -23.83 40.72
N VAL A 90 -8.60 -24.79 40.37
CA VAL A 90 -8.83 -25.30 39.02
C VAL A 90 -10.31 -25.08 38.67
N LEU A 91 -10.54 -24.35 37.59
CA LEU A 91 -11.89 -24.17 37.04
C LEU A 91 -11.97 -24.93 35.73
N GLN A 92 -13.03 -25.68 35.51
CA GLN A 92 -13.30 -26.41 34.28
C GLN A 92 -14.72 -26.15 33.76
N GLN A 93 -14.82 -25.89 32.46
CA GLN A 93 -16.11 -25.78 31.77
C GLN A 93 -16.09 -26.61 30.48
N GLY A 94 -16.88 -27.68 30.49
CA GLY A 94 -16.81 -28.67 29.41
C GLY A 94 -15.46 -29.36 29.30
N ASP A 95 -15.14 -29.91 28.12
CA ASP A 95 -13.93 -30.73 27.94
C ASP A 95 -12.70 -29.92 27.49
N THR A 96 -12.88 -28.66 27.08
CA THR A 96 -11.81 -27.88 26.43
C THR A 96 -11.33 -26.68 27.22
N LEU A 97 -12.16 -26.12 28.10
CA LEU A 97 -11.80 -24.93 28.87
C LEU A 97 -11.36 -25.31 30.26
N GLN A 98 -10.09 -25.04 30.60
CA GLN A 98 -9.52 -25.20 31.91
C GLN A 98 -8.77 -23.93 32.30
N MET A 99 -8.95 -23.50 33.59
CA MET A 99 -8.23 -22.36 34.14
C MET A 99 -7.61 -22.75 35.49
N ASN A 100 -6.36 -22.40 35.68
CA ASN A 100 -5.65 -22.55 36.95
C ASN A 100 -5.32 -21.17 37.52
N SER A 101 -5.40 -21.01 38.84
CA SER A 101 -5.02 -19.78 39.56
C SER A 101 -4.82 -20.08 41.06
N GLN A 102 -4.38 -19.11 41.86
CA GLN A 102 -4.36 -19.26 43.34
C GLN A 102 -5.61 -18.69 43.98
N TYR A 103 -6.36 -17.85 43.28
CA TYR A 103 -7.54 -17.20 43.79
C TYR A 103 -8.65 -17.10 42.73
N ILE A 104 -9.89 -17.41 43.10
CA ILE A 104 -11.10 -17.12 42.31
C ILE A 104 -12.19 -16.60 43.25
N SER A 105 -12.85 -15.48 42.84
CA SER A 105 -14.15 -15.06 43.37
C SER A 105 -15.20 -15.28 42.30
N TYR A 106 -16.26 -16.02 42.59
CA TYR A 106 -17.36 -16.30 41.69
C TYR A 106 -18.71 -15.90 42.32
N LYS A 107 -19.47 -15.07 41.58
CA LYS A 107 -20.81 -14.60 41.96
C LYS A 107 -21.86 -15.32 41.13
N GLY A 108 -22.59 -16.26 41.76
CA GLY A 108 -23.59 -17.08 41.08
C GLY A 108 -24.78 -16.27 40.54
N ASN A 109 -25.22 -15.21 41.25
CA ASN A 109 -26.34 -14.37 40.82
C ASN A 109 -26.03 -13.58 39.55
N THR A 110 -24.86 -12.98 39.47
CA THR A 110 -24.40 -12.23 38.28
C THR A 110 -23.66 -13.09 37.27
N LYS A 111 -23.27 -14.32 37.64
CA LYS A 111 -22.46 -15.25 36.84
C LYS A 111 -21.13 -14.65 36.39
N THR A 112 -20.52 -13.85 37.24
CA THR A 112 -19.21 -13.23 37.01
C THR A 112 -18.15 -13.86 37.89
N ALA A 113 -16.94 -14.00 37.33
CA ALA A 113 -15.75 -14.50 38.04
C ALA A 113 -14.58 -13.54 37.88
N VAL A 114 -13.72 -13.53 38.93
CA VAL A 114 -12.39 -12.90 38.89
C VAL A 114 -11.38 -13.92 39.39
N ALA A 115 -10.42 -14.23 38.52
CA ALA A 115 -9.28 -15.07 38.88
C ALA A 115 -8.01 -14.21 39.04
N ARG A 116 -7.15 -14.54 40.00
CA ARG A 116 -5.92 -13.80 40.30
C ARG A 116 -4.78 -14.73 40.66
N GLU A 117 -3.57 -14.18 40.66
CA GLU A 117 -2.34 -14.82 41.11
C GLU A 117 -1.95 -16.01 40.20
N GLY A 118 -1.24 -15.67 39.12
CA GLY A 118 -0.73 -16.65 38.18
C GLY A 118 -1.81 -17.37 37.38
N VAL A 119 -2.73 -16.63 36.80
CA VAL A 119 -3.84 -17.19 35.98
C VAL A 119 -3.33 -17.79 34.68
N VAL A 120 -3.60 -19.08 34.49
CA VAL A 120 -3.32 -19.83 33.26
C VAL A 120 -4.62 -20.42 32.71
N LEU A 121 -5.13 -19.86 31.62
CA LEU A 121 -6.33 -20.35 30.91
C LEU A 121 -5.94 -21.15 29.69
N ARG A 122 -6.38 -22.38 29.57
CA ARG A 122 -6.21 -23.26 28.41
C ARG A 122 -7.53 -23.48 27.72
N ASN A 123 -7.54 -23.34 26.40
CA ASN A 123 -8.69 -23.65 25.57
C ASN A 123 -8.20 -24.29 24.25
N GLY A 124 -8.30 -25.61 24.15
CA GLY A 124 -7.67 -26.37 23.07
C GLY A 124 -6.15 -26.15 23.05
N ASN A 125 -5.61 -25.71 21.91
CA ASN A 125 -4.17 -25.46 21.73
C ASN A 125 -3.72 -24.05 22.16
N MET A 126 -4.61 -23.24 22.69
CA MET A 126 -4.32 -21.88 23.14
C MET A 126 -4.11 -21.85 24.65
N THR A 127 -3.08 -21.15 25.09
CA THR A 127 -2.82 -20.84 26.51
C THR A 127 -2.74 -19.33 26.68
N LEU A 128 -3.54 -18.80 27.62
CA LEU A 128 -3.45 -17.40 28.08
C LEU A 128 -2.84 -17.41 29.50
N GLU A 129 -1.83 -16.58 29.70
CA GLU A 129 -1.19 -16.29 30.96
C GLU A 129 -1.40 -14.83 31.34
N THR A 130 -1.88 -14.55 32.55
CA THR A 130 -2.09 -13.19 33.10
C THR A 130 -2.13 -13.21 34.62
N GLU A 131 -1.94 -12.06 35.27
CA GLU A 131 -2.06 -11.96 36.74
C GLU A 131 -3.52 -11.88 37.21
N GLU A 132 -4.41 -11.29 36.37
CA GLU A 132 -5.82 -11.15 36.71
C GLU A 132 -6.68 -11.34 35.45
N LEU A 133 -7.70 -12.20 35.56
CA LEU A 133 -8.65 -12.49 34.50
C LEU A 133 -10.09 -12.32 35.01
N PHE A 134 -10.87 -11.54 34.27
CA PHE A 134 -12.30 -11.35 34.49
C PHE A 134 -13.10 -12.21 33.53
N PHE A 135 -14.20 -12.78 33.98
CA PHE A 135 -15.10 -13.58 33.16
C PHE A 135 -16.55 -13.23 33.46
N ASP A 136 -17.31 -12.93 32.40
CA ASP A 136 -18.76 -12.67 32.45
C ASP A 136 -19.49 -13.72 31.60
N ARG A 137 -20.15 -14.69 32.29
CA ARG A 137 -20.85 -15.79 31.60
C ARG A 137 -22.12 -15.32 30.88
N ASN A 138 -22.77 -14.25 31.33
CA ASN A 138 -23.98 -13.74 30.67
C ASN A 138 -23.63 -13.11 29.32
N LYS A 139 -22.52 -12.37 29.28
CA LYS A 139 -21.99 -11.77 28.05
C LYS A 139 -21.13 -12.72 27.25
N GLN A 140 -20.73 -13.85 27.82
CA GLN A 140 -19.78 -14.78 27.22
C GLN A 140 -18.46 -14.07 26.86
N GLU A 141 -17.88 -13.33 27.81
CA GLU A 141 -16.68 -12.53 27.66
C GLU A 141 -15.66 -12.85 28.74
N ALA A 142 -14.39 -12.97 28.33
CA ALA A 142 -13.24 -12.99 29.23
C ALA A 142 -12.29 -11.84 28.90
N TYR A 143 -11.74 -11.14 29.89
CA TYR A 143 -10.81 -10.04 29.64
C TYR A 143 -9.79 -9.85 30.74
N TYR A 144 -8.64 -9.32 30.37
CA TYR A 144 -7.57 -8.86 31.26
C TYR A 144 -7.20 -7.41 30.94
N ASN A 145 -6.74 -6.66 31.96
CA ASN A 145 -6.40 -5.25 31.83
C ASN A 145 -4.92 -4.94 32.11
N ASN A 146 -4.18 -5.87 32.71
CA ASN A 146 -2.83 -5.65 33.21
C ASN A 146 -1.83 -6.64 32.63
N PHE A 147 -1.68 -6.64 31.29
CA PHE A 147 -0.84 -7.54 30.55
C PHE A 147 -1.37 -8.99 30.48
N GLY A 148 -1.26 -9.56 29.31
CA GLY A 148 -1.52 -10.97 29.04
C GLY A 148 -0.65 -11.47 27.90
N LYS A 149 -0.29 -12.74 28.03
CA LYS A 149 0.46 -13.49 27.05
C LYS A 149 -0.38 -14.66 26.55
N ILE A 150 -0.59 -14.72 25.25
CA ILE A 150 -1.30 -15.83 24.60
C ILE A 150 -0.30 -16.59 23.74
N THR A 151 -0.26 -17.89 23.91
CA THR A 151 0.61 -18.78 23.13
C THR A 151 -0.25 -19.82 22.41
N ASP A 152 -0.02 -19.99 21.11
CA ASP A 152 -0.51 -21.10 20.32
C ASP A 152 0.69 -21.81 19.63
N PRO A 153 0.51 -22.92 18.87
CA PRO A 153 1.65 -23.63 18.26
C PRO A 153 2.50 -22.80 17.28
N GLU A 154 1.97 -21.72 16.74
CA GLU A 154 2.64 -20.92 15.72
C GLU A 154 3.01 -19.51 16.19
N ASN A 155 2.30 -19.00 17.23
CA ASN A 155 2.38 -17.58 17.60
C ASN A 155 2.50 -17.39 19.11
N GLU A 156 3.24 -16.36 19.47
CA GLU A 156 3.20 -15.74 20.79
C GLU A 156 2.65 -14.32 20.65
N LEU A 157 1.54 -14.02 21.35
CA LEU A 157 0.92 -12.71 21.37
C LEU A 157 0.99 -12.12 22.78
N THR A 158 1.42 -10.88 22.88
CA THR A 158 1.37 -10.10 24.14
C THR A 158 0.62 -8.80 23.92
N SER A 159 -0.11 -8.35 24.94
CA SER A 159 -0.77 -7.03 24.94
C SER A 159 -1.02 -6.53 26.34
N GLN A 160 -1.23 -5.23 26.50
CA GLN A 160 -1.57 -4.66 27.81
C GLN A 160 -2.99 -5.03 28.23
N THR A 161 -3.94 -5.02 27.28
CA THR A 161 -5.32 -5.42 27.53
C THR A 161 -5.79 -6.37 26.43
N GLY A 162 -6.59 -7.35 26.83
CA GLY A 162 -7.17 -8.30 25.89
C GLY A 162 -8.58 -8.69 26.29
N LYS A 163 -9.44 -8.89 25.31
CA LYS A 163 -10.83 -9.33 25.49
C LYS A 163 -11.16 -10.44 24.51
N TYR A 164 -11.70 -11.52 25.01
CA TYR A 164 -12.18 -12.66 24.23
C TYR A 164 -13.70 -12.74 24.27
N TYR A 165 -14.30 -12.76 23.10
CA TYR A 165 -15.73 -12.96 22.91
C TYR A 165 -15.99 -14.42 22.53
N VAL A 166 -16.51 -15.21 23.46
CA VAL A 166 -16.68 -16.66 23.31
C VAL A 166 -17.63 -17.01 22.15
N THR A 167 -18.74 -16.29 22.02
CA THR A 167 -19.78 -16.55 21.02
C THR A 167 -19.27 -16.31 19.60
N THR A 168 -18.57 -15.22 19.35
CA THR A 168 -18.05 -14.85 18.03
C THR A 168 -16.65 -15.40 17.75
N LYS A 169 -16.01 -15.97 18.78
CA LYS A 169 -14.60 -16.40 18.76
C LYS A 169 -13.66 -15.29 18.25
N LYS A 170 -13.94 -14.06 18.68
CA LYS A 170 -13.13 -12.89 18.41
C LYS A 170 -12.23 -12.59 19.58
N ASN A 171 -10.98 -12.26 19.32
CA ASN A 171 -10.08 -11.62 20.26
C ASN A 171 -9.92 -10.15 19.88
N GLN A 172 -9.90 -9.27 20.87
CA GLN A 172 -9.56 -7.88 20.73
C GLN A 172 -8.41 -7.55 21.67
N PHE A 173 -7.33 -7.03 21.14
CA PHE A 173 -6.12 -6.65 21.88
C PHE A 173 -5.86 -5.17 21.71
N THR A 174 -5.53 -4.50 22.80
CA THR A 174 -5.24 -3.06 22.77
C THR A 174 -3.99 -2.74 23.59
N ASN A 175 -3.30 -1.68 23.17
CA ASN A 175 -2.08 -1.17 23.77
C ASN A 175 -0.92 -2.17 23.77
N SER A 176 0.16 -1.77 23.09
CA SER A 176 1.39 -2.56 23.00
C SER A 176 1.18 -4.00 22.50
N VAL A 177 0.29 -4.18 21.52
CA VAL A 177 0.06 -5.50 20.92
C VAL A 177 1.30 -5.92 20.16
N LYS A 178 1.87 -7.07 20.54
CA LYS A 178 2.99 -7.68 19.84
C LYS A 178 2.67 -9.14 19.52
N ILE A 179 2.84 -9.53 18.25
CA ILE A 179 2.77 -10.92 17.82
C ILE A 179 4.15 -11.32 17.33
N VAL A 180 4.63 -12.43 17.81
CA VAL A 180 5.86 -13.07 17.34
C VAL A 180 5.48 -14.39 16.71
N ASN A 181 5.76 -14.52 15.43
CA ASN A 181 5.66 -15.75 14.65
C ASN A 181 7.06 -16.12 14.17
N ARG A 182 7.25 -17.35 13.75
CA ARG A 182 8.54 -17.81 13.20
C ARG A 182 9.04 -16.93 12.04
N ASP A 183 8.14 -16.43 11.19
CA ASP A 183 8.47 -15.76 9.93
C ASP A 183 8.36 -14.22 10.04
N PHE A 184 7.65 -13.70 11.05
CA PHE A 184 7.44 -12.26 11.20
C PHE A 184 7.13 -11.83 12.64
N THR A 185 7.28 -10.54 12.88
CA THR A 185 6.81 -9.87 14.10
C THR A 185 5.84 -8.76 13.74
N VAL A 186 4.70 -8.69 14.43
CA VAL A 186 3.74 -7.59 14.33
C VAL A 186 3.77 -6.76 15.61
N ASN A 187 3.80 -5.44 15.46
CA ASN A 187 3.52 -4.51 16.56
C ASN A 187 2.34 -3.64 16.14
N SER A 188 1.30 -3.54 16.96
CA SER A 188 0.08 -2.79 16.65
C SER A 188 -0.45 -2.05 17.88
N GLN A 189 -1.23 -1.00 17.67
CA GLN A 189 -1.95 -0.35 18.78
C GLN A 189 -3.19 -1.13 19.16
N VAL A 190 -3.96 -1.59 18.15
CA VAL A 190 -5.17 -2.39 18.35
C VAL A 190 -5.24 -3.47 17.28
N LEU A 191 -5.57 -4.68 17.70
CA LEU A 191 -5.76 -5.85 16.84
C LEU A 191 -7.07 -6.55 17.20
N ASP A 192 -7.92 -6.76 16.19
CA ASP A 192 -9.06 -7.68 16.25
C ASP A 192 -8.71 -8.94 15.45
N TYR A 193 -8.87 -10.10 16.06
CA TYR A 193 -8.62 -11.38 15.40
C TYR A 193 -9.82 -12.32 15.52
N TYR A 194 -10.29 -12.83 14.39
CA TYR A 194 -11.44 -13.73 14.29
C TYR A 194 -10.97 -15.15 13.97
N HIS A 195 -11.00 -16.04 14.94
CA HIS A 195 -10.51 -17.42 14.79
C HIS A 195 -11.21 -18.22 13.71
N ASN A 196 -12.53 -18.06 13.55
CA ASN A 196 -13.31 -18.82 12.58
C ASN A 196 -12.90 -18.52 11.13
N SER A 197 -12.70 -17.24 10.81
CA SER A 197 -12.32 -16.80 9.45
C SER A 197 -10.81 -16.69 9.26
N GLY A 198 -10.03 -16.53 10.33
CA GLY A 198 -8.60 -16.21 10.26
C GLY A 198 -8.34 -14.75 9.89
N ASN A 199 -9.33 -13.88 10.07
CA ASN A 199 -9.23 -12.46 9.73
C ASN A 199 -8.60 -11.66 10.86
N ALA A 200 -7.57 -10.89 10.55
CA ALA A 200 -6.94 -9.93 11.44
C ALA A 200 -7.19 -8.50 10.94
N TYR A 201 -7.64 -7.62 11.82
CA TYR A 201 -7.84 -6.19 11.55
C TYR A 201 -6.93 -5.38 12.45
N PHE A 202 -6.14 -4.50 11.85
CA PHE A 202 -5.21 -3.62 12.55
C PHE A 202 -5.75 -2.20 12.57
N TYR A 203 -5.68 -1.56 13.72
CA TYR A 203 -6.10 -0.16 13.91
C TYR A 203 -4.99 0.62 14.63
N GLY A 204 -4.76 1.85 14.16
CA GLY A 204 -3.65 2.67 14.61
C GLY A 204 -2.31 2.22 14.04
N LYS A 205 -1.22 2.78 14.55
CA LYS A 205 0.13 2.50 14.08
C LYS A 205 0.46 1.02 14.19
N THR A 206 0.70 0.40 13.04
CA THR A 206 1.03 -1.03 12.94
C THR A 206 2.28 -1.21 12.09
N THR A 207 3.19 -2.05 12.56
CA THR A 207 4.36 -2.49 11.82
C THR A 207 4.40 -4.01 11.76
N ILE A 208 4.70 -4.55 10.58
CA ILE A 208 4.93 -5.98 10.36
C ILE A 208 6.33 -6.11 9.81
N ALA A 209 7.19 -6.87 10.47
CA ALA A 209 8.58 -7.07 10.08
C ALA A 209 8.88 -8.56 9.89
N GLY A 210 9.30 -8.92 8.69
CA GLY A 210 9.88 -10.22 8.35
C GLY A 210 11.39 -10.11 8.18
N ALA A 211 12.02 -11.16 7.66
CA ALA A 211 13.47 -11.23 7.50
C ALA A 211 14.01 -10.16 6.52
N ASP A 212 13.28 -9.89 5.44
CA ASP A 212 13.70 -9.04 4.32
C ASP A 212 12.69 -7.94 3.98
N TYR A 213 11.61 -7.82 4.74
CA TYR A 213 10.58 -6.80 4.52
C TYR A 213 10.10 -6.15 5.82
N LYS A 214 9.61 -4.93 5.66
CA LYS A 214 8.91 -4.20 6.72
C LYS A 214 7.70 -3.49 6.15
N VAL A 215 6.55 -3.66 6.79
CA VAL A 215 5.30 -2.98 6.43
C VAL A 215 4.91 -2.03 7.54
N TYR A 216 4.45 -0.86 7.17
CA TYR A 216 3.79 0.10 8.06
C TYR A 216 2.42 0.46 7.52
N CYS A 217 1.44 0.57 8.41
CA CYS A 217 0.12 1.12 8.09
C CYS A 217 -0.54 1.66 9.37
N GLU A 218 -1.60 2.46 9.21
CA GLU A 218 -2.44 2.90 10.33
C GLU A 218 -3.81 2.22 10.33
N ARG A 219 -4.12 1.48 9.27
CA ARG A 219 -5.25 0.60 9.16
C ARG A 219 -4.91 -0.55 8.23
N GLY A 220 -5.19 -1.77 8.68
CA GLY A 220 -4.87 -2.95 7.89
C GLY A 220 -5.87 -4.08 8.09
N PHE A 221 -5.84 -4.98 7.13
CA PHE A 221 -6.57 -6.24 7.16
C PHE A 221 -5.68 -7.34 6.60
N TYR A 222 -5.70 -8.50 7.22
CA TYR A 222 -5.03 -9.69 6.71
C TYR A 222 -5.88 -10.93 6.94
N ASP A 223 -6.13 -11.67 5.87
CA ASP A 223 -6.75 -12.99 5.89
C ASP A 223 -5.64 -14.05 5.94
N THR A 224 -5.45 -14.67 7.10
CA THR A 224 -4.38 -15.65 7.32
C THR A 224 -4.61 -16.95 6.54
N LYS A 225 -5.87 -17.30 6.25
CA LYS A 225 -6.23 -18.51 5.50
C LYS A 225 -6.05 -18.35 4.00
N ARG A 226 -6.32 -17.16 3.45
CA ARG A 226 -6.17 -16.86 2.02
C ARG A 226 -4.83 -16.21 1.70
N GLU A 227 -4.08 -15.80 2.71
CA GLU A 227 -2.80 -15.09 2.59
C GLU A 227 -2.90 -13.82 1.73
N GLN A 228 -3.95 -13.01 1.98
CA GLN A 228 -4.21 -11.75 1.29
C GLN A 228 -4.53 -10.64 2.27
N GLY A 229 -4.25 -9.38 1.90
CA GLY A 229 -4.53 -8.28 2.80
C GLY A 229 -4.49 -6.90 2.17
N TYR A 230 -4.93 -5.92 2.94
CA TYR A 230 -4.88 -4.50 2.61
C TYR A 230 -4.17 -3.73 3.71
N PHE A 231 -3.31 -2.81 3.30
CA PHE A 231 -2.68 -1.81 4.17
C PHE A 231 -3.08 -0.43 3.70
N MET A 232 -3.61 0.40 4.59
CA MET A 232 -4.15 1.71 4.28
C MET A 232 -3.67 2.76 5.28
N LYS A 233 -3.88 4.04 4.93
CA LYS A 233 -3.45 5.19 5.72
C LYS A 233 -1.93 5.16 5.93
N HIS A 234 -1.23 5.91 5.08
CA HIS A 234 0.24 6.00 5.07
C HIS A 234 0.93 4.64 4.91
N ALA A 235 0.31 3.75 4.12
CA ALA A 235 0.86 2.43 3.90
C ALA A 235 2.24 2.52 3.24
N LYS A 236 3.21 1.82 3.83
CA LYS A 236 4.60 1.76 3.38
C LYS A 236 5.09 0.32 3.45
N ILE A 237 5.70 -0.16 2.39
CA ILE A 237 6.37 -1.45 2.32
C ILE A 237 7.82 -1.21 1.95
N GLU A 238 8.74 -1.69 2.76
CA GLU A 238 10.17 -1.73 2.51
C GLU A 238 10.58 -3.17 2.20
N TYR A 239 11.29 -3.40 1.10
CA TYR A 239 11.74 -4.71 0.66
C TYR A 239 13.02 -4.56 -0.17
N ASN A 240 14.11 -5.21 0.23
CA ASN A 240 15.37 -5.25 -0.53
C ASN A 240 15.82 -3.86 -1.07
N LEU A 241 15.95 -2.86 -0.22
CA LEU A 241 16.33 -1.48 -0.57
C LEU A 241 15.34 -0.76 -1.51
N LYS A 242 14.14 -1.31 -1.68
CA LYS A 242 13.03 -0.67 -2.38
C LYS A 242 11.96 -0.26 -1.38
N THR A 243 11.36 0.87 -1.62
CA THR A 243 10.25 1.37 -0.81
C THR A 243 9.04 1.57 -1.70
N LEU A 244 7.91 1.03 -1.32
CA LEU A 244 6.60 1.28 -1.91
C LEU A 244 5.73 2.02 -0.91
N VAL A 245 5.19 3.15 -1.31
CA VAL A 245 4.24 3.97 -0.53
C VAL A 245 2.95 4.12 -1.33
N GLY A 246 1.81 4.18 -0.64
CA GLY A 246 0.51 4.45 -1.25
C GLY A 246 -0.57 4.63 -0.17
N ASP A 247 -1.70 5.22 -0.53
CA ASP A 247 -2.81 5.39 0.42
C ASP A 247 -3.50 4.06 0.73
N SER A 248 -3.50 3.13 -0.24
CA SER A 248 -3.97 1.75 -0.08
C SER A 248 -3.12 0.80 -0.89
N LEU A 249 -2.59 -0.21 -0.24
CA LEU A 249 -1.81 -1.28 -0.84
C LEU A 249 -2.52 -2.60 -0.59
N TYR A 250 -2.72 -3.39 -1.64
CA TYR A 250 -3.27 -4.74 -1.60
C TYR A 250 -2.22 -5.76 -2.01
N PHE A 251 -2.24 -6.92 -1.40
CA PHE A 251 -1.44 -8.05 -1.86
C PHE A 251 -2.20 -9.37 -1.71
N ASP A 252 -1.87 -10.30 -2.59
CA ASP A 252 -2.33 -11.69 -2.58
C ASP A 252 -1.11 -12.59 -2.83
N LYS A 253 -0.67 -13.27 -1.78
CA LYS A 253 0.56 -14.07 -1.81
C LYS A 253 0.40 -15.28 -2.73
N ARG A 254 -0.77 -15.93 -2.73
CA ARG A 254 -1.03 -17.12 -3.54
C ARG A 254 -1.06 -16.81 -5.04
N ARG A 255 -1.64 -15.67 -5.42
CA ARG A 255 -1.66 -15.19 -6.81
C ARG A 255 -0.39 -14.48 -7.22
N GLN A 256 0.52 -14.23 -6.29
CA GLN A 256 1.70 -13.39 -6.51
C GLN A 256 1.33 -12.04 -7.14
N PHE A 257 0.24 -11.47 -6.64
CA PHE A 257 -0.35 -10.23 -7.12
C PHE A 257 -0.31 -9.15 -6.05
N SER A 258 0.00 -7.92 -6.47
CA SER A 258 -0.12 -6.74 -5.61
C SER A 258 -0.67 -5.57 -6.40
N SER A 259 -1.42 -4.70 -5.75
CA SER A 259 -1.86 -3.44 -6.35
C SER A 259 -1.78 -2.30 -5.35
N GLY A 260 -1.64 -1.09 -5.88
CA GLY A 260 -1.63 0.13 -5.10
C GLY A 260 -2.62 1.15 -5.66
N SER A 261 -3.19 1.96 -4.78
CA SER A 261 -4.12 3.03 -5.15
C SER A 261 -3.76 4.32 -4.44
N ASN A 262 -3.82 5.41 -5.17
CA ASN A 262 -3.52 6.79 -4.81
C ASN A 262 -2.09 7.00 -4.27
N ASN A 263 -1.49 8.11 -4.68
CA ASN A 263 -0.19 8.58 -4.20
C ASN A 263 0.90 7.51 -4.17
N ILE A 264 0.87 6.63 -5.19
CA ILE A 264 1.88 5.57 -5.31
C ILE A 264 3.23 6.22 -5.55
N PHE A 265 4.19 5.84 -4.73
CA PHE A 265 5.59 6.18 -4.88
C PHE A 265 6.44 4.93 -4.65
N ILE A 266 7.21 4.56 -5.66
CA ILE A 266 8.17 3.47 -5.59
C ILE A 266 9.58 4.08 -5.68
N SER A 267 10.44 3.74 -4.74
CA SER A 267 11.84 4.13 -4.74
C SER A 267 12.73 2.89 -4.89
N ASP A 268 13.58 2.88 -5.89
CA ASP A 268 14.66 1.91 -6.09
C ASP A 268 15.99 2.66 -5.96
N THR A 269 16.60 2.59 -4.80
CA THR A 269 17.84 3.34 -4.52
C THR A 269 19.06 2.76 -5.22
N ILE A 270 19.04 1.47 -5.55
CA ILE A 270 20.13 0.80 -6.27
C ILE A 270 20.19 1.35 -7.70
N ASN A 271 19.06 1.38 -8.38
CA ASN A 271 18.98 1.85 -9.77
C ASN A 271 18.71 3.35 -9.87
N LYS A 272 18.70 4.09 -8.76
CA LYS A 272 18.42 5.54 -8.70
C LYS A 272 17.16 5.91 -9.48
N THR A 273 16.13 5.06 -9.38
CA THR A 273 14.87 5.19 -10.14
C THR A 273 13.70 5.33 -9.19
N PHE A 274 12.81 6.25 -9.51
CA PHE A 274 11.57 6.50 -8.79
C PHE A 274 10.39 6.37 -9.74
N VAL A 275 9.28 5.83 -9.25
CA VAL A 275 8.05 5.69 -10.03
C VAL A 275 6.89 6.32 -9.26
N ARG A 276 6.07 7.11 -9.93
CA ARG A 276 4.89 7.75 -9.34
C ARG A 276 3.65 7.49 -10.20
N GLY A 277 2.48 7.47 -9.54
CA GLY A 277 1.17 7.36 -10.16
C GLY A 277 0.07 7.21 -9.13
N HIS A 278 -1.18 7.05 -9.59
CA HIS A 278 -2.32 6.88 -8.68
C HIS A 278 -2.96 5.49 -8.73
N TYR A 279 -2.53 4.62 -9.65
CA TYR A 279 -2.94 3.22 -9.66
C TYR A 279 -1.87 2.35 -10.32
N GLY A 280 -1.55 1.23 -9.72
CA GLY A 280 -0.59 0.28 -10.28
C GLY A 280 -0.83 -1.15 -9.80
N GLU A 281 -0.34 -2.10 -10.60
CA GLU A 281 -0.38 -3.52 -10.32
C GLU A 281 0.98 -4.18 -10.56
N ILE A 282 1.28 -5.19 -9.78
CA ILE A 282 2.45 -6.06 -9.92
C ILE A 282 1.96 -7.50 -10.02
N HIS A 283 2.33 -8.18 -11.10
CA HIS A 283 2.08 -9.59 -11.37
C HIS A 283 3.43 -10.33 -11.34
N LYS A 284 3.88 -10.75 -10.17
CA LYS A 284 5.21 -11.33 -9.95
C LYS A 284 5.41 -12.62 -10.77
N ALA A 285 4.38 -13.46 -10.89
CA ALA A 285 4.44 -14.69 -11.70
C ALA A 285 4.69 -14.44 -13.20
N LYS A 286 4.41 -13.22 -13.70
CA LYS A 286 4.59 -12.82 -15.10
C LYS A 286 5.75 -11.85 -15.28
N ASP A 287 6.54 -11.59 -14.26
CA ASP A 287 7.55 -10.52 -14.23
C ASP A 287 7.01 -9.23 -14.88
N SER A 288 5.79 -8.83 -14.51
CA SER A 288 5.09 -7.72 -15.13
C SER A 288 4.52 -6.77 -14.08
N MET A 289 4.65 -5.47 -14.34
CA MET A 289 4.04 -4.42 -13.54
C MET A 289 3.59 -3.27 -14.43
N PHE A 290 2.53 -2.59 -14.02
CA PHE A 290 2.15 -1.34 -14.68
C PHE A 290 1.72 -0.27 -13.66
N ILE A 291 1.80 0.97 -14.11
CA ILE A 291 1.32 2.14 -13.37
C ILE A 291 0.57 3.08 -14.31
N THR A 292 -0.47 3.74 -13.79
CA THR A 292 -1.36 4.65 -14.52
C THR A 292 -1.74 5.86 -13.67
N LYS A 293 -2.47 6.80 -14.29
CA LYS A 293 -2.98 8.01 -13.64
C LYS A 293 -1.83 8.87 -13.10
N LYS A 294 -1.33 9.74 -13.94
CA LYS A 294 -0.11 10.53 -13.72
C LYS A 294 1.13 9.64 -13.54
N ALA A 295 1.22 8.58 -14.35
CA ALA A 295 2.36 7.69 -14.31
C ALA A 295 3.62 8.40 -14.80
N VAL A 296 4.70 8.32 -14.02
CA VAL A 296 6.01 8.84 -14.39
C VAL A 296 7.11 7.99 -13.78
N VAL A 297 8.13 7.70 -14.57
CA VAL A 297 9.41 7.15 -14.13
C VAL A 297 10.41 8.27 -14.11
N ILE A 298 11.15 8.39 -13.02
CA ILE A 298 12.17 9.40 -12.79
C ILE A 298 13.49 8.65 -12.58
N THR A 299 14.47 8.89 -13.44
CA THR A 299 15.82 8.30 -13.33
C THR A 299 16.81 9.42 -13.07
N LEU A 300 17.62 9.27 -12.03
CA LEU A 300 18.71 10.21 -11.76
C LEU A 300 19.87 9.90 -12.69
N VAL A 301 20.27 10.87 -13.49
CA VAL A 301 21.37 10.79 -14.44
C VAL A 301 22.39 11.88 -14.08
N GLU A 302 23.50 11.50 -13.46
CA GLU A 302 24.54 12.43 -12.98
C GLU A 302 23.98 13.52 -12.04
N LYS A 303 23.95 14.78 -12.50
CA LYS A 303 23.43 15.93 -11.74
C LYS A 303 22.02 16.35 -12.15
N ASP A 304 21.37 15.59 -13.04
CA ASP A 304 20.04 15.89 -13.57
C ASP A 304 19.07 14.72 -13.39
N SER A 305 17.82 14.92 -13.71
CA SER A 305 16.77 13.91 -13.63
C SER A 305 16.07 13.80 -14.98
N MET A 306 15.97 12.57 -15.47
CA MET A 306 15.14 12.25 -16.63
C MET A 306 13.77 11.78 -16.18
N TYR A 307 12.72 12.40 -16.69
CA TYR A 307 11.32 12.06 -16.47
C TYR A 307 10.77 11.40 -17.74
N MET A 308 10.23 10.20 -17.61
CA MET A 308 9.50 9.49 -18.67
C MET A 308 8.04 9.33 -18.24
N HIS A 309 7.14 9.78 -19.04
CA HIS A 309 5.70 9.76 -18.82
C HIS A 309 4.96 9.03 -19.93
N GLY A 310 3.81 8.49 -19.60
CA GLY A 310 2.76 7.99 -20.50
C GLY A 310 1.50 7.76 -19.66
N LYS A 311 0.32 7.78 -20.28
CA LYS A 311 -0.92 7.51 -19.54
C LYS A 311 -0.88 6.15 -18.83
N ARG A 312 -0.12 5.21 -19.40
CA ARG A 312 0.25 3.92 -18.79
C ARG A 312 1.74 3.66 -19.01
N ILE A 313 2.42 3.20 -17.96
CA ILE A 313 3.77 2.67 -18.06
C ILE A 313 3.70 1.19 -17.67
N LEU A 314 4.12 0.32 -18.58
CA LEU A 314 4.18 -1.13 -18.43
C LEU A 314 5.64 -1.56 -18.41
N VAL A 315 6.02 -2.34 -17.42
CA VAL A 315 7.35 -2.97 -17.31
C VAL A 315 7.18 -4.47 -17.36
N THR A 316 7.91 -5.13 -18.23
CA THR A 316 7.91 -6.60 -18.38
C THR A 316 9.33 -7.13 -18.40
N GLY A 317 9.52 -8.36 -17.92
CA GLY A 317 10.82 -9.04 -17.91
C GLY A 317 11.56 -8.94 -16.58
N LYS A 318 12.54 -9.81 -16.40
CA LYS A 318 13.39 -9.87 -15.20
C LYS A 318 14.38 -8.69 -15.14
N PRO A 319 14.91 -8.34 -13.97
CA PRO A 319 15.96 -7.32 -13.83
C PRO A 319 17.09 -7.52 -14.86
N GLN A 320 17.60 -6.44 -15.41
CA GLN A 320 18.59 -6.36 -16.50
C GLN A 320 18.08 -6.77 -17.90
N HIS A 321 16.90 -7.34 -18.00
CA HIS A 321 16.21 -7.69 -19.26
C HIS A 321 14.82 -7.09 -19.35
N ARG A 322 14.56 -6.01 -18.63
CA ARG A 322 13.25 -5.36 -18.64
C ARG A 322 13.00 -4.61 -19.92
N VAL A 323 11.75 -4.65 -20.35
CA VAL A 323 11.23 -3.76 -21.39
C VAL A 323 10.21 -2.84 -20.76
N ILE A 324 10.50 -1.53 -20.82
CA ILE A 324 9.62 -0.47 -20.32
C ILE A 324 8.87 0.09 -21.51
N ARG A 325 7.55 0.19 -21.43
CA ARG A 325 6.68 0.80 -22.44
C ARG A 325 5.84 1.89 -21.80
N ALA A 326 5.99 3.13 -22.29
CA ALA A 326 5.14 4.25 -21.91
C ALA A 326 4.22 4.60 -23.07
N TYR A 327 2.90 4.60 -22.86
CA TYR A 327 1.89 4.83 -23.90
C TYR A 327 0.50 5.09 -23.31
N PRO A 328 -0.46 5.63 -24.06
CA PRO A 328 -0.25 6.58 -25.16
C PRO A 328 0.23 7.94 -24.63
N ASP A 329 0.52 8.88 -25.55
CA ASP A 329 0.96 10.25 -25.24
C ASP A 329 2.24 10.25 -24.39
N ALA A 330 3.26 9.55 -24.92
CA ALA A 330 4.51 9.38 -24.22
C ALA A 330 5.39 10.64 -24.33
N ARG A 331 6.04 10.99 -23.23
CA ARG A 331 6.85 12.21 -23.10
C ARG A 331 8.12 11.94 -22.30
N ILE A 332 9.18 12.61 -22.71
CA ILE A 332 10.46 12.65 -21.96
C ILE A 332 10.76 14.12 -21.64
N PHE A 333 11.19 14.37 -20.43
CA PHE A 333 11.76 15.64 -20.00
C PHE A 333 13.09 15.42 -19.29
N LYS A 334 14.11 16.08 -19.79
CA LYS A 334 15.42 16.31 -19.15
C LYS A 334 15.78 17.77 -19.46
N SER A 335 16.60 18.41 -18.66
CA SER A 335 16.89 19.86 -18.82
C SER A 335 17.40 20.23 -20.22
N ASP A 336 18.24 19.38 -20.82
CA ASP A 336 18.88 19.58 -22.12
C ASP A 336 18.20 18.83 -23.27
N MET A 337 17.23 17.95 -23.00
CA MET A 337 16.53 17.18 -24.01
C MET A 337 15.08 16.92 -23.63
N GLN A 338 14.17 17.13 -24.57
CA GLN A 338 12.76 16.81 -24.39
C GLN A 338 12.29 15.98 -25.59
N ALA A 339 11.27 15.14 -25.39
CA ALA A 339 10.67 14.39 -26.49
C ALA A 339 9.18 14.14 -26.26
N LYS A 340 8.44 13.97 -27.37
CA LYS A 340 7.03 13.60 -27.38
C LYS A 340 6.76 12.64 -28.54
N CYS A 341 5.95 11.61 -28.28
CA CYS A 341 5.56 10.60 -29.27
C CYS A 341 4.31 9.85 -28.80
N ASP A 342 3.78 8.93 -29.61
CA ASP A 342 2.66 8.09 -29.19
C ASP A 342 3.09 7.06 -28.16
N SER A 343 4.27 6.43 -28.35
CA SER A 343 4.80 5.43 -27.41
C SER A 343 6.32 5.42 -27.35
N ILE A 344 6.83 5.06 -26.17
CA ILE A 344 8.25 4.82 -25.90
C ILE A 344 8.43 3.36 -25.54
N HIS A 345 9.42 2.71 -26.14
CA HIS A 345 9.83 1.35 -25.83
C HIS A 345 11.31 1.36 -25.44
N SER A 346 11.63 1.07 -24.18
CA SER A 346 13.01 1.03 -23.68
C SER A 346 13.37 -0.38 -23.25
N ASN A 347 14.49 -0.89 -23.73
CA ASN A 347 15.01 -2.23 -23.42
C ASN A 347 16.32 -2.13 -22.65
N GLU A 348 16.31 -2.60 -21.40
CA GLU A 348 17.47 -2.56 -20.50
C GLU A 348 18.66 -3.38 -21.04
N ALA A 349 18.40 -4.52 -21.70
CA ALA A 349 19.46 -5.46 -22.09
C ALA A 349 20.42 -4.89 -23.15
N ASN A 350 19.94 -4.02 -24.02
CA ASN A 350 20.71 -3.44 -25.12
C ASN A 350 20.79 -1.91 -25.10
N GLY A 351 20.19 -1.28 -24.09
CA GLY A 351 20.18 0.18 -23.95
C GLY A 351 19.36 0.93 -24.99
N LEU A 352 18.56 0.22 -25.80
CA LEU A 352 17.77 0.82 -26.88
C LEU A 352 16.46 1.41 -26.35
N THR A 353 16.25 2.69 -26.60
CA THR A 353 14.96 3.38 -26.41
C THR A 353 14.43 3.86 -27.75
N GLN A 354 13.23 3.43 -28.11
CA GLN A 354 12.54 3.75 -29.35
C GLN A 354 11.39 4.72 -29.09
N LEU A 355 11.35 5.82 -29.81
CA LEU A 355 10.26 6.77 -29.85
C LEU A 355 9.45 6.49 -31.11
N VAL A 356 8.21 6.09 -30.98
CA VAL A 356 7.36 5.58 -32.06
C VAL A 356 6.08 6.41 -32.14
N GLY A 357 5.60 6.66 -33.36
CA GLY A 357 4.37 7.40 -33.63
C GLY A 357 4.58 8.92 -33.54
N LYS A 358 4.88 9.52 -34.70
CA LYS A 358 5.11 10.96 -34.89
C LYS A 358 6.07 11.56 -33.84
N PRO A 359 7.26 10.96 -33.65
CA PRO A 359 8.17 11.41 -32.62
C PRO A 359 8.72 12.80 -32.95
N VAL A 360 8.89 13.59 -31.92
CA VAL A 360 9.64 14.85 -31.95
C VAL A 360 10.56 14.90 -30.74
N ALA A 361 11.80 15.32 -30.96
CA ALA A 361 12.77 15.59 -29.92
C ALA A 361 13.28 17.03 -30.05
N TRP A 362 13.56 17.67 -28.92
CA TRP A 362 14.13 19.01 -28.85
C TRP A 362 15.41 19.00 -28.04
N THR A 363 16.40 19.70 -28.54
CA THR A 363 17.67 19.97 -27.83
C THR A 363 18.17 21.36 -28.23
N GLY A 364 18.54 22.20 -27.26
CA GLY A 364 18.81 23.62 -27.57
C GLY A 364 17.61 24.26 -28.26
N GLU A 365 17.83 24.99 -29.35
CA GLU A 365 16.76 25.58 -30.18
C GLU A 365 16.39 24.70 -31.38
N SER A 366 16.94 23.50 -31.44
CA SER A 366 16.71 22.55 -32.52
C SER A 366 15.59 21.58 -32.22
N GLN A 367 14.78 21.30 -33.24
CA GLN A 367 13.73 20.28 -33.27
C GLN A 367 14.14 19.17 -34.22
N MET A 368 13.95 17.92 -33.83
CA MET A 368 14.21 16.74 -34.64
C MET A 368 12.95 15.91 -34.80
N THR A 369 12.63 15.49 -36.04
CA THR A 369 11.49 14.63 -36.36
C THR A 369 11.89 13.52 -37.34
N GLY A 370 11.07 12.50 -37.45
CA GLY A 370 11.19 11.37 -38.38
C GLY A 370 10.11 10.34 -38.10
N ASP A 371 10.10 9.22 -38.81
CA ASP A 371 9.11 8.17 -38.59
C ASP A 371 9.37 7.44 -37.26
N ASN A 372 10.64 7.18 -36.94
CA ASN A 372 11.08 6.57 -35.67
C ASN A 372 12.40 7.20 -35.22
N ILE A 373 12.52 7.43 -33.92
CA ILE A 373 13.76 7.91 -33.30
C ILE A 373 14.24 6.85 -32.32
N HIS A 374 15.49 6.41 -32.45
CA HIS A 374 16.14 5.46 -31.56
C HIS A 374 17.25 6.18 -30.77
N LEU A 375 17.21 6.08 -29.47
CA LEU A 375 18.26 6.49 -28.55
C LEU A 375 18.95 5.23 -28.06
N ILE A 376 20.26 5.17 -28.12
CA ILE A 376 21.05 4.03 -27.67
C ILE A 376 21.96 4.52 -26.56
N ALA A 377 21.81 3.94 -25.38
CA ALA A 377 22.62 4.23 -24.21
C ALA A 377 23.57 3.08 -23.93
N ASN A 378 24.73 3.38 -23.37
CA ASN A 378 25.62 2.39 -22.83
C ASN A 378 24.99 1.73 -21.60
N THR A 379 24.84 0.41 -21.63
CA THR A 379 24.14 -0.34 -20.56
C THR A 379 24.84 -0.30 -19.21
N LYS A 380 26.15 0.00 -19.17
CA LYS A 380 26.93 0.09 -17.94
C LYS A 380 26.93 1.50 -17.35
N THR A 381 27.13 2.53 -18.19
CA THR A 381 27.23 3.92 -17.74
C THR A 381 25.93 4.68 -17.78
N GLN A 382 24.90 4.16 -18.47
CA GLN A 382 23.62 4.80 -18.74
C GLN A 382 23.72 6.13 -19.52
N GLN A 383 24.88 6.42 -20.09
CA GLN A 383 25.10 7.60 -20.93
C GLN A 383 24.65 7.32 -22.36
N LEU A 384 24.12 8.35 -23.05
CA LEU A 384 23.78 8.25 -24.45
C LEU A 384 25.04 8.06 -25.30
N ASP A 385 25.01 7.09 -26.17
CA ASP A 385 26.07 6.69 -27.09
C ASP A 385 25.75 7.13 -28.50
N SER A 386 24.55 6.85 -28.97
CA SER A 386 24.11 7.22 -30.32
C SER A 386 22.62 7.48 -30.43
N LEU A 387 22.27 8.24 -31.46
CA LEU A 387 20.92 8.58 -31.89
C LEU A 387 20.76 8.13 -33.36
N LYS A 388 19.61 7.54 -33.70
CA LYS A 388 19.27 7.19 -35.08
C LYS A 388 17.84 7.64 -35.38
N VAL A 389 17.65 8.31 -36.50
CA VAL A 389 16.33 8.64 -37.05
C VAL A 389 16.15 7.87 -38.35
N PHE A 390 15.05 7.13 -38.41
CA PHE A 390 14.73 6.30 -39.57
C PHE A 390 13.59 6.94 -40.37
N ASN A 391 13.84 7.14 -41.63
CA ASN A 391 12.99 7.75 -42.63
C ASN A 391 12.51 9.18 -42.28
N ASN A 392 12.44 10.02 -43.28
CA ASN A 392 11.96 11.40 -43.17
C ASN A 392 12.67 12.19 -42.05
N ALA A 393 13.96 11.91 -41.87
CA ALA A 393 14.75 12.61 -40.85
C ALA A 393 14.83 14.10 -41.19
N LEU A 394 14.36 14.95 -40.29
CA LEU A 394 14.34 16.40 -40.45
C LEU A 394 14.80 17.05 -39.11
N VAL A 395 15.80 17.92 -39.23
CA VAL A 395 16.19 18.82 -38.13
C VAL A 395 15.86 20.24 -38.53
N VAL A 396 15.21 20.96 -37.63
CA VAL A 396 14.82 22.35 -37.80
C VAL A 396 15.34 23.14 -36.64
N GLU A 397 16.05 24.23 -36.88
CA GLU A 397 16.50 25.18 -35.86
C GLU A 397 15.90 26.55 -36.18
N LYS A 398 15.31 27.19 -35.15
CA LYS A 398 14.79 28.55 -35.33
C LYS A 398 15.96 29.51 -35.51
N ASP A 399 15.89 30.35 -36.52
CA ASP A 399 16.82 31.45 -36.68
C ASP A 399 16.70 32.43 -35.53
N THR A 400 17.81 32.75 -34.89
CA THR A 400 17.86 33.66 -33.71
C THR A 400 18.06 35.11 -34.12
N LEU A 401 18.43 35.38 -35.39
CA LEU A 401 18.70 36.72 -35.90
C LEU A 401 17.55 37.23 -36.81
N GLY A 402 16.72 36.33 -37.31
CA GLY A 402 15.58 36.61 -38.15
C GLY A 402 14.36 35.71 -37.84
N ASP A 403 13.39 35.72 -38.75
CA ASP A 403 12.14 34.94 -38.60
C ASP A 403 12.20 33.59 -39.35
N GLY A 404 13.38 33.19 -39.81
CA GLY A 404 13.60 31.99 -40.58
C GLY A 404 13.80 30.72 -39.79
N TYR A 405 14.08 29.64 -40.50
CA TYR A 405 14.42 28.34 -39.94
C TYR A 405 15.53 27.70 -40.75
N ASN A 406 16.63 27.36 -40.08
CA ASN A 406 17.64 26.49 -40.60
C ASN A 406 17.10 25.06 -40.64
N GLN A 407 17.24 24.36 -41.77
CA GLN A 407 16.66 23.05 -41.97
C GLN A 407 17.66 22.12 -42.63
N VAL A 408 17.72 20.89 -42.16
CA VAL A 408 18.47 19.80 -42.81
C VAL A 408 17.61 18.56 -42.80
N LYS A 409 17.43 17.94 -43.96
CA LYS A 409 16.69 16.69 -44.11
C LYS A 409 17.53 15.60 -44.76
N GLY A 410 17.13 14.38 -44.58
CA GLY A 410 17.66 13.19 -45.22
C GLY A 410 16.77 11.98 -44.96
N LYS A 411 17.03 10.87 -45.66
CA LYS A 411 16.31 9.63 -45.38
C LYS A 411 16.63 9.10 -43.97
N PHE A 412 17.89 9.19 -43.55
CA PHE A 412 18.37 8.75 -42.25
C PHE A 412 19.19 9.83 -41.56
N LEU A 413 19.20 9.81 -40.25
CA LEU A 413 20.11 10.61 -39.43
C LEU A 413 20.77 9.71 -38.40
N TYR A 414 22.09 9.86 -38.24
CA TYR A 414 22.90 9.22 -37.19
C TYR A 414 23.62 10.29 -36.38
N GLY A 415 23.33 10.33 -35.09
CA GLY A 415 24.01 11.21 -34.12
C GLY A 415 24.97 10.41 -33.25
N LYS A 416 26.14 10.96 -32.96
CA LYS A 416 27.13 10.39 -32.04
C LYS A 416 27.28 11.30 -30.83
N PHE A 417 27.19 10.70 -29.65
CA PHE A 417 27.40 11.40 -28.38
C PHE A 417 28.82 11.15 -27.86
N LYS A 418 29.35 12.13 -27.18
CA LYS A 418 30.57 12.03 -26.37
C LYS A 418 30.35 12.87 -25.11
N ASP A 419 30.60 12.29 -23.94
CA ASP A 419 30.35 12.94 -22.65
C ASP A 419 28.90 13.46 -22.51
N ASN A 420 27.93 12.61 -22.87
CA ASN A 420 26.47 12.91 -22.91
C ASN A 420 26.04 14.09 -23.79
N ALA A 421 26.92 14.62 -24.62
CA ALA A 421 26.64 15.70 -25.54
C ALA A 421 26.76 15.23 -26.99
N LEU A 422 25.81 15.64 -27.82
CA LEU A 422 25.81 15.38 -29.27
C LEU A 422 26.99 16.11 -29.89
N ARG A 423 27.84 15.37 -30.64
CA ARG A 423 29.08 15.89 -31.23
C ARG A 423 29.12 15.82 -32.74
N GLN A 424 28.44 14.87 -33.30
CA GLN A 424 28.40 14.66 -34.75
C GLN A 424 26.99 14.22 -35.16
N ILE A 425 26.53 14.76 -36.27
CA ILE A 425 25.28 14.35 -36.93
C ILE A 425 25.58 14.08 -38.39
N ASP A 426 25.22 12.89 -38.83
CA ASP A 426 25.32 12.46 -40.23
C ASP A 426 23.91 12.31 -40.83
N PHE A 427 23.58 13.11 -41.83
CA PHE A 427 22.40 12.92 -42.66
C PHE A 427 22.78 12.14 -43.92
N LEU A 428 22.01 11.12 -44.23
CA LEU A 428 22.32 10.19 -45.31
C LEU A 428 21.12 10.02 -46.26
N GLN A 429 21.44 9.93 -47.51
CA GLN A 429 20.52 9.71 -48.63
C GLN A 429 19.50 10.84 -48.84
N ASN A 430 19.48 11.41 -50.03
CA ASN A 430 18.61 12.51 -50.43
C ASN A 430 18.66 13.69 -49.46
N THR A 431 19.89 14.11 -49.15
CA THR A 431 20.07 15.17 -48.16
C THR A 431 19.91 16.55 -48.81
N GLU A 432 19.17 17.40 -48.12
CA GLU A 432 18.99 18.80 -48.52
C GLU A 432 19.13 19.68 -47.28
N SER A 433 19.63 20.90 -47.49
CA SER A 433 19.71 21.92 -46.43
C SER A 433 19.16 23.26 -46.90
N ILE A 434 18.56 24.00 -46.01
CA ILE A 434 18.20 25.42 -46.10
C ILE A 434 18.85 26.12 -44.93
N TYR A 435 19.75 27.07 -45.20
CA TYR A 435 20.51 27.73 -44.15
C TYR A 435 20.57 29.23 -44.38
N TYR A 436 20.27 30.04 -43.36
CA TYR A 436 20.33 31.50 -43.38
C TYR A 436 21.76 31.93 -43.06
N VAL A 437 22.40 32.62 -44.01
CA VAL A 437 23.81 33.01 -43.90
C VAL A 437 23.87 34.48 -43.52
N TYR A 438 24.58 34.78 -42.45
CA TYR A 438 24.80 36.13 -41.93
C TYR A 438 26.27 36.52 -42.01
N ASN A 439 26.52 37.82 -42.20
CA ASN A 439 27.90 38.37 -42.08
C ASN A 439 28.26 38.66 -40.61
N ASP A 440 29.48 39.14 -40.38
CA ASP A 440 29.97 39.49 -39.04
C ASP A 440 29.18 40.64 -38.38
N ALA A 441 28.53 41.49 -39.21
CA ALA A 441 27.63 42.55 -38.73
C ALA A 441 26.23 42.05 -38.39
N LYS A 442 25.97 40.71 -38.50
CA LYS A 442 24.67 40.06 -38.31
C LYS A 442 23.61 40.48 -39.35
N GLU A 443 24.02 40.90 -40.52
CA GLU A 443 23.13 41.20 -41.64
C GLU A 443 22.96 39.93 -42.48
N LEU A 444 21.73 39.63 -42.93
CA LEU A 444 21.42 38.48 -43.78
C LEU A 444 22.06 38.64 -45.16
N VAL A 445 23.03 37.80 -45.46
CA VAL A 445 23.68 37.74 -46.77
C VAL A 445 22.79 37.03 -47.80
N GLY A 446 22.08 36.01 -47.34
CA GLY A 446 21.17 35.24 -48.18
C GLY A 446 20.81 33.89 -47.59
N ILE A 447 19.99 33.14 -48.35
CA ILE A 447 19.52 31.82 -47.94
C ILE A 447 20.20 30.77 -48.84
N ASN A 448 21.03 29.93 -48.26
CA ASN A 448 21.69 28.84 -48.93
C ASN A 448 20.75 27.64 -49.06
N LYS A 449 20.50 27.15 -50.26
CA LYS A 449 19.82 25.88 -50.53
C LYS A 449 20.80 24.93 -51.20
N LEU A 450 21.00 23.79 -50.56
CA LEU A 450 21.98 22.82 -51.03
C LEU A 450 21.41 21.40 -50.97
N SER A 451 21.77 20.56 -51.95
CA SER A 451 21.51 19.12 -51.95
C SER A 451 22.79 18.34 -52.17
N CYS A 452 22.90 17.18 -51.56
CA CYS A 452 24.01 16.25 -51.72
C CYS A 452 23.60 14.84 -51.22
N SER A 453 24.51 13.87 -51.32
CA SER A 453 24.22 12.52 -50.80
C SER A 453 24.35 12.40 -49.31
N HIS A 454 25.24 13.19 -48.68
CA HIS A 454 25.55 13.12 -47.28
C HIS A 454 25.96 14.48 -46.72
N ILE A 455 25.32 14.89 -45.59
CA ILE A 455 25.69 16.08 -44.84
C ILE A 455 26.17 15.67 -43.47
N LYS A 456 27.36 16.13 -43.07
CA LYS A 456 27.94 15.88 -41.77
C LYS A 456 28.09 17.19 -41.02
N LEU A 457 27.53 17.23 -39.83
CA LEU A 457 27.61 18.36 -38.90
C LEU A 457 28.47 17.99 -37.70
N TYR A 458 29.38 18.87 -37.33
CA TYR A 458 30.17 18.77 -36.09
C TYR A 458 29.72 19.86 -35.12
N LEU A 459 29.53 19.47 -33.88
CA LEU A 459 29.07 20.35 -32.81
C LEU A 459 30.15 20.49 -31.73
N ASP A 460 30.25 21.69 -31.17
CA ASP A 460 31.13 21.97 -30.04
C ASP A 460 30.57 21.45 -28.70
N LYS A 461 31.29 21.71 -27.59
CA LYS A 461 30.85 21.31 -26.22
C LYS A 461 29.53 21.99 -25.80
N LYS A 462 29.18 23.12 -26.37
CA LYS A 462 27.93 23.85 -26.13
C LYS A 462 26.81 23.46 -27.08
N GLN A 463 27.05 22.44 -27.94
CA GLN A 463 26.14 21.99 -28.99
C GLN A 463 25.87 23.03 -30.07
N GLN A 464 26.79 23.96 -30.28
CA GLN A 464 26.75 24.92 -31.38
C GLN A 464 27.42 24.32 -32.61
N LEU A 465 26.87 24.61 -33.79
CA LEU A 465 27.43 24.15 -35.06
C LEU A 465 28.83 24.72 -35.26
N GLN A 466 29.83 23.86 -35.39
CA GLN A 466 31.23 24.22 -35.59
C GLN A 466 31.68 24.05 -37.02
N GLN A 467 31.23 22.97 -37.69
CA GLN A 467 31.59 22.67 -39.06
C GLN A 467 30.48 21.89 -39.77
N THR A 468 30.27 22.21 -41.03
CA THR A 468 29.40 21.44 -41.95
C THR A 468 30.24 20.91 -43.10
N VAL A 469 30.10 19.61 -43.39
CA VAL A 469 30.79 18.97 -44.51
C VAL A 469 29.75 18.36 -45.44
N PHE A 470 29.79 18.78 -46.69
CA PHE A 470 28.92 18.25 -47.75
C PHE A 470 29.74 17.22 -48.57
N ILE A 471 29.19 16.03 -48.75
CA ILE A 471 29.89 14.89 -49.31
C ILE A 471 29.12 14.33 -50.49
N THR A 472 29.81 14.07 -51.60
CA THR A 472 29.32 13.52 -52.84
C THR A 472 28.35 14.45 -53.57
N GLN A 473 28.86 15.07 -54.63
CA GLN A 473 28.12 15.92 -55.59
C GLN A 473 27.28 17.02 -54.95
N PRO A 474 27.85 17.89 -54.10
CA PRO A 474 27.11 19.01 -53.57
C PRO A 474 26.67 19.96 -54.70
N SER A 475 25.36 20.26 -54.74
CA SER A 475 24.78 21.22 -55.68
C SER A 475 23.89 22.17 -54.90
N GLY A 476 24.09 23.46 -55.08
CA GLY A 476 23.28 24.46 -54.37
C GLY A 476 23.60 25.88 -54.77
N ASN A 477 22.75 26.79 -54.31
CA ASN A 477 22.86 28.22 -54.58
C ASN A 477 22.61 29.03 -53.31
N LEU A 478 23.26 30.19 -53.22
CA LEU A 478 22.94 31.22 -52.25
C LEU A 478 21.99 32.23 -52.92
N TYR A 479 20.78 32.34 -52.40
CA TYR A 479 19.77 33.24 -52.90
C TYR A 479 19.69 34.49 -52.01
N PRO A 480 19.73 35.71 -52.57
CA PRO A 480 19.27 36.88 -51.86
C PRO A 480 17.83 36.66 -51.35
N GLU A 481 17.50 37.15 -50.19
CA GLU A 481 16.18 36.91 -49.57
C GLU A 481 15.02 37.30 -50.48
N GLU A 482 15.12 38.43 -51.11
CA GLU A 482 14.11 38.98 -52.04
C GLU A 482 13.83 38.09 -53.25
N LYS A 483 14.82 37.28 -53.68
CA LYS A 483 14.73 36.39 -54.84
C LYS A 483 14.23 34.99 -54.51
N LEU A 484 14.13 34.64 -53.23
CA LEU A 484 13.61 33.35 -52.82
C LEU A 484 12.18 33.50 -52.27
N HIS A 485 11.22 32.89 -52.96
CA HIS A 485 9.84 32.93 -52.52
C HIS A 485 9.67 32.32 -51.14
N VAL A 486 8.79 32.87 -50.30
CA VAL A 486 8.60 32.47 -48.91
C VAL A 486 8.30 30.96 -48.76
N ASN A 487 7.52 30.39 -49.69
CA ASN A 487 7.21 28.96 -49.72
C ASN A 487 8.44 28.08 -49.99
N ASP A 488 9.45 28.59 -50.69
CA ASP A 488 10.68 27.87 -51.02
C ASP A 488 11.72 27.95 -49.93
N ARG A 489 11.47 28.76 -48.89
CA ARG A 489 12.29 28.87 -47.68
C ARG A 489 12.02 27.74 -46.67
N LYS A 490 11.10 26.82 -46.96
CA LYS A 490 10.78 25.66 -46.12
C LYS A 490 10.64 24.40 -46.97
N PHE A 491 11.02 23.25 -46.40
CA PHE A 491 10.73 21.98 -47.05
C PHE A 491 9.22 21.67 -47.01
N LYS A 492 8.72 20.83 -47.90
CA LYS A 492 7.31 20.38 -47.89
C LYS A 492 6.94 19.67 -46.62
N GLU A 493 7.88 18.96 -46.02
CA GLU A 493 7.77 18.19 -44.78
C GLU A 493 7.93 19.05 -43.52
N PHE A 494 8.16 20.36 -43.67
CA PHE A 494 8.40 21.27 -42.58
C PHE A 494 7.20 21.35 -41.64
N ILE A 495 7.40 21.01 -40.39
CA ILE A 495 6.45 21.21 -39.30
C ILE A 495 7.23 21.71 -38.07
N TRP A 496 6.88 22.90 -37.61
CA TRP A 496 7.41 23.41 -36.36
C TRP A 496 6.47 23.06 -35.19
N ARG A 497 6.96 22.35 -34.20
CA ARG A 497 6.20 21.88 -33.04
C ARG A 497 6.77 22.47 -31.74
N GLY A 498 7.42 23.62 -31.80
CA GLY A 498 8.04 24.30 -30.66
C GLY A 498 7.08 24.62 -29.51
N ASP A 499 5.79 24.84 -29.82
CA ASP A 499 4.73 25.10 -28.84
C ASP A 499 4.36 23.83 -28.05
N GLU A 500 4.66 22.65 -28.57
CA GLU A 500 4.45 21.37 -27.87
C GLU A 500 5.60 21.03 -26.94
N ARG A 501 6.69 21.79 -26.96
CA ARG A 501 7.91 21.53 -26.20
C ARG A 501 7.64 21.60 -24.70
N ILE A 502 8.10 20.58 -23.96
CA ILE A 502 7.99 20.47 -22.52
C ILE A 502 9.10 21.31 -21.90
N ARG A 503 8.77 22.44 -21.27
CA ARG A 503 9.76 23.39 -20.74
C ARG A 503 10.08 23.18 -19.25
N SER A 504 9.23 22.42 -18.54
CA SER A 504 9.45 22.09 -17.14
C SER A 504 8.89 20.71 -16.82
N LYS A 505 9.36 20.11 -15.73
CA LYS A 505 8.90 18.78 -15.25
C LYS A 505 7.40 18.76 -14.93
N GLU A 506 6.80 19.90 -14.58
CA GLU A 506 5.36 20.03 -14.29
C GLU A 506 4.52 19.94 -15.55
N GLN A 507 5.08 20.27 -16.71
CA GLN A 507 4.42 20.20 -18.03
C GLN A 507 4.45 18.79 -18.63
N ILE A 508 5.07 17.82 -17.95
CA ILE A 508 5.12 16.45 -18.46
C ILE A 508 3.73 15.80 -18.51
N TYR A 509 2.80 16.26 -17.66
CA TYR A 509 1.41 15.83 -17.68
C TYR A 509 0.55 16.71 -18.59
N SER A 510 -0.41 16.10 -19.28
CA SER A 510 -1.45 16.85 -20.00
C SER A 510 -2.36 17.61 -19.01
N ASP A 511 -3.05 18.63 -19.49
CA ASP A 511 -3.98 19.41 -18.65
C ASP A 511 -5.14 18.57 -18.12
N ALA A 512 -5.56 17.56 -18.85
CA ALA A 512 -6.54 16.59 -18.40
C ALA A 512 -5.99 15.75 -17.22
N GLU A 513 -4.72 15.34 -17.28
CA GLU A 513 -4.10 14.55 -16.22
C GLU A 513 -3.79 15.38 -14.97
N LYS A 514 -3.45 16.66 -15.10
CA LYS A 514 -3.28 17.56 -13.97
C LYS A 514 -4.54 17.64 -13.10
N LYS A 515 -5.72 17.49 -13.70
CA LYS A 515 -7.03 17.49 -13.02
C LYS A 515 -7.37 16.16 -12.32
N ILE A 516 -6.62 15.08 -12.56
CA ILE A 516 -6.85 13.81 -11.90
C ILE A 516 -6.58 13.98 -10.40
N LYS A 517 -7.62 13.77 -9.59
CA LYS A 517 -7.53 13.73 -8.12
C LYS A 517 -7.42 12.29 -7.64
N PRO A 518 -6.76 12.04 -6.51
CA PRO A 518 -6.81 10.75 -5.83
C PRO A 518 -8.27 10.35 -5.59
N LYS A 519 -8.57 9.06 -5.76
CA LYS A 519 -9.89 8.52 -5.48
C LYS A 519 -10.07 8.45 -3.96
N GLU A 520 -11.24 8.83 -3.45
CA GLU A 520 -11.54 8.65 -2.02
C GLU A 520 -11.50 7.15 -1.69
N ILE A 521 -10.65 6.76 -0.75
CA ILE A 521 -10.55 5.40 -0.25
C ILE A 521 -11.43 5.32 0.98
N LYS A 522 -12.60 4.69 0.84
CA LYS A 522 -13.45 4.36 1.98
C LYS A 522 -12.68 3.41 2.88
N GLY A 523 -12.62 3.71 4.16
CA GLY A 523 -12.01 2.82 5.13
C GLY A 523 -12.67 1.44 5.08
N MET A 524 -11.89 0.36 5.27
CA MET A 524 -12.49 -0.96 5.49
C MET A 524 -13.43 -0.86 6.69
N LYS A 525 -14.69 -1.25 6.51
CA LYS A 525 -15.59 -1.49 7.64
C LYS A 525 -15.14 -2.81 8.28
N SER A 526 -14.98 -2.81 9.58
CA SER A 526 -14.95 -4.06 10.34
C SER A 526 -16.30 -4.76 10.12
N PRO A 527 -16.37 -6.10 10.11
CA PRO A 527 -17.65 -6.82 10.08
C PRO A 527 -18.60 -6.42 11.23
N GLU A 528 -18.03 -5.95 12.33
CA GLU A 528 -18.71 -5.32 13.45
C GLU A 528 -18.08 -3.94 13.63
N GLU A 529 -18.87 -2.88 13.53
CA GLU A 529 -18.40 -1.55 13.96
C GLU A 529 -18.03 -1.67 15.42
N ILE A 530 -16.77 -1.47 15.74
CA ILE A 530 -16.33 -1.35 17.13
C ILE A 530 -16.99 -0.07 17.63
N ASP A 531 -17.91 -0.20 18.56
CA ASP A 531 -18.49 0.95 19.25
C ASP A 531 -17.34 1.62 20.03
N GLU A 532 -16.86 2.77 19.50
CA GLU A 532 -15.80 3.55 20.16
C GLU A 532 -16.18 3.90 21.61
N ASP A 533 -17.46 4.01 21.89
CA ASP A 533 -17.97 4.31 23.24
C ASP A 533 -17.83 3.10 24.18
N GLU A 534 -17.98 1.86 23.72
CA GLU A 534 -17.69 0.66 24.51
C GLU A 534 -16.20 0.51 24.86
N MET A 535 -15.30 0.82 23.92
CA MET A 535 -13.86 0.85 24.19
C MET A 535 -13.47 1.91 25.23
N ILE A 536 -14.14 3.07 25.21
CA ILE A 536 -13.92 4.18 26.13
C ILE A 536 -14.43 3.84 27.54
N LEU A 537 -15.54 3.15 27.64
CA LEU A 537 -16.13 2.73 28.92
C LEU A 537 -15.31 1.63 29.59
N ALA A 538 -14.65 0.76 28.82
CA ALA A 538 -13.82 -0.33 29.34
C ALA A 538 -12.44 0.14 29.87
N ASN A 539 -11.98 1.35 29.52
CA ASN A 539 -10.66 1.82 29.95
C ASN A 539 -10.63 3.34 30.23
N PRO A 540 -10.73 3.78 31.51
CA PRO A 540 -10.72 5.20 31.89
C PRO A 540 -9.48 6.00 31.49
N SER A 541 -8.32 5.36 31.30
CA SER A 541 -7.09 6.03 30.86
C SER A 541 -7.14 6.38 29.36
N LEU A 542 -7.74 5.54 28.52
CA LEU A 542 -7.99 5.81 27.12
C LEU A 542 -8.96 6.98 26.91
N LYS A 543 -9.94 7.12 27.81
CA LYS A 543 -10.89 8.25 27.81
C LYS A 543 -10.17 9.59 27.95
N LYS A 544 -9.14 9.64 28.79
CA LYS A 544 -8.34 10.85 29.04
C LYS A 544 -7.42 11.18 27.85
N GLU A 545 -6.81 10.18 27.22
CA GLU A 545 -5.93 10.36 26.04
C GLU A 545 -6.71 10.75 24.79
N LEU A 546 -7.87 10.14 24.52
CA LEU A 546 -8.76 10.49 23.40
C LEU A 546 -9.36 11.88 23.57
N LYS A 547 -9.73 12.29 24.78
CA LYS A 547 -10.19 13.65 25.06
C LYS A 547 -9.08 14.68 24.77
N ASN A 548 -7.86 14.41 25.22
CA ASN A 548 -6.68 15.27 24.95
C ASN A 548 -6.31 15.31 23.46
N ALA A 549 -6.47 14.20 22.72
CA ALA A 549 -6.24 14.14 21.29
C ALA A 549 -7.30 14.92 20.49
N LYS A 550 -8.59 14.80 20.87
CA LYS A 550 -9.70 15.58 20.27
C LYS A 550 -9.57 17.09 20.55
N GLU A 551 -9.11 17.48 21.70
CA GLU A 551 -8.85 18.90 22.02
C GLU A 551 -7.66 19.47 21.26
N LYS A 552 -6.56 18.70 21.10
CA LYS A 552 -5.40 19.09 20.27
C LYS A 552 -5.75 19.19 18.77
N SER A 553 -6.64 18.33 18.26
CA SER A 553 -7.09 18.42 16.87
C SER A 553 -8.01 19.62 16.61
N LYS A 554 -8.90 19.96 17.56
CA LYS A 554 -9.75 21.17 17.50
C LYS A 554 -8.93 22.46 17.63
N ALA A 555 -7.87 22.47 18.41
CA ALA A 555 -6.97 23.61 18.53
C ALA A 555 -6.17 23.84 17.23
N LYS A 556 -5.69 22.77 16.56
CA LYS A 556 -5.04 22.85 15.24
C LYS A 556 -5.96 23.32 14.12
N GLN A 557 -7.24 22.95 14.14
CA GLN A 557 -8.22 23.45 13.15
C GLN A 557 -8.61 24.92 13.35
N LYS A 558 -8.51 25.46 14.57
CA LYS A 558 -8.72 26.90 14.84
C LYS A 558 -7.53 27.77 14.45
N THR A 559 -6.31 27.24 14.50
CA THR A 559 -5.10 27.99 14.09
C THR A 559 -4.93 28.04 12.57
N ASN A 560 -5.50 27.13 11.81
CA ASN A 560 -5.48 27.13 10.33
C ASN A 560 -6.66 27.92 9.69
N LYS A 561 -7.50 28.58 10.48
CA LYS A 561 -8.60 29.46 10.02
C LYS A 561 -8.42 30.93 10.41
N ARG A 562 -7.22 31.32 10.81
CA ARG A 562 -6.86 32.73 10.98
C ARG A 562 -5.78 33.13 9.99
#